data_d19e96b126a94b1fdde227824eff3399
#
_entry.id   d19e96b126a94b1fdde227824eff3399
#
_cell.length_a   1.000
_cell.length_b   1.000
_cell.length_c   1.000
_cell.angle_alpha   90.00
_cell.angle_beta   90.00
_cell.angle_gamma   90.00
#
_symmetry.space_group_name_H-M   'P 1'
#
loop_
_entity.id
_entity.type
_entity.pdbx_description
1 polymer ?
#
loop_
_entity_poly.entity_id
_entity_poly.type
_entity_poly.pdbx_seq_one_letter_code
_entity_poly.pdbx_strand_id
1 'polypeptide(L)'
;ILKDASSTAIYGSRASNGVILITTKKGTSDKLQITFSTTNSIQTRTKLADMLSYDQFVNTLRTQGTSAQQALLGTARTNWNDEIYQNAFGTDNNLSVSGKIAKNWPFRVSVGYYNQSGLLRTDNAERYTGSIMLTPSFFKDHLKLNINAKGSINNNTFGNTNAIWAASTMNPTIPVYSGLDTFGGYTEAIDNTGAPANGAVMNPVGLIKMNDSQSNVRRFIGNIDADYRVHFFPDLKLHATLGYDYAQGKGSVYVPAEAAQNYTTSGLDYSYGPQKKENRLLTLYANYNKLVEPIKSSFDVTAGY
;
A
#
# COMPACT_ATOMS: atom_id res chain seq x y z
N ILE A 1 -13.69 10.20 17.70
CA ILE A 1 -13.76 8.75 17.98
C ILE A 1 -14.94 8.55 18.91
N LEU A 2 -15.90 7.70 18.52
CA LEU A 2 -17.05 7.31 19.33
C LEU A 2 -16.71 6.00 20.03
N LYS A 3 -16.84 5.96 21.35
CA LYS A 3 -16.55 4.78 22.17
C LYS A 3 -17.76 4.32 23.00
N ASP A 4 -18.79 5.19 23.11
CA ASP A 4 -19.96 4.91 23.93
C ASP A 4 -20.98 4.06 23.17
N ALA A 5 -21.64 3.15 23.86
CA ALA A 5 -22.61 2.25 23.28
C ALA A 5 -23.77 3.00 22.58
N SER A 6 -24.24 4.11 23.14
CA SER A 6 -25.31 4.93 22.55
C SER A 6 -24.90 5.60 21.23
N SER A 7 -23.65 6.10 21.13
CA SER A 7 -23.14 6.74 19.93
C SER A 7 -22.70 5.73 18.85
N THR A 8 -22.39 4.49 19.24
CA THR A 8 -22.04 3.40 18.30
C THR A 8 -23.25 2.61 17.81
N ALA A 9 -24.39 2.68 18.51
CA ALA A 9 -25.60 1.92 18.17
C ALA A 9 -26.11 2.16 16.74
N ILE A 10 -25.98 3.40 16.25
CA ILE A 10 -26.37 3.76 14.88
C ILE A 10 -25.51 3.05 13.79
N TYR A 11 -24.34 2.56 14.15
CA TYR A 11 -23.42 1.91 13.21
C TYR A 11 -23.47 0.38 13.25
N GLY A 12 -24.42 -0.17 14.05
CA GLY A 12 -24.68 -1.60 14.15
C GLY A 12 -23.53 -2.41 14.77
N SER A 13 -23.55 -3.73 14.57
CA SER A 13 -22.60 -4.67 15.18
C SER A 13 -21.12 -4.42 14.82
N ARG A 14 -20.87 -3.76 13.69
CA ARG A 14 -19.50 -3.39 13.27
C ARG A 14 -18.84 -2.35 14.17
N ALA A 15 -19.62 -1.62 14.95
CA ALA A 15 -19.18 -0.57 15.86
C ALA A 15 -18.82 -1.07 17.26
N SER A 16 -18.85 -2.37 17.53
CA SER A 16 -18.57 -2.97 18.85
C SER A 16 -17.21 -2.56 19.44
N ASN A 17 -16.21 -2.26 18.60
CA ASN A 17 -14.89 -1.79 19.00
C ASN A 17 -14.71 -0.25 18.89
N GLY A 18 -15.80 0.48 18.73
CA GLY A 18 -15.81 1.94 18.55
C GLY A 18 -15.84 2.36 17.08
N VAL A 19 -16.08 3.66 16.86
CA VAL A 19 -16.19 4.28 15.53
C VAL A 19 -15.21 5.45 15.40
N ILE A 20 -14.46 5.48 14.32
CA ILE A 20 -13.64 6.62 13.92
C ILE A 20 -14.36 7.36 12.82
N LEU A 21 -14.88 8.55 13.13
CA LEU A 21 -15.48 9.45 12.14
C LEU A 21 -14.37 10.28 11.47
N ILE A 22 -14.28 10.19 10.15
CA ILE A 22 -13.35 10.98 9.34
C ILE A 22 -14.17 11.94 8.49
N THR A 23 -14.02 13.24 8.74
CA THR A 23 -14.62 14.27 7.91
C THR A 23 -13.61 14.79 6.91
N THR A 24 -13.88 14.62 5.63
CA THR A 24 -12.99 15.08 4.56
C THR A 24 -13.13 16.59 4.33
N LYS A 25 -12.08 17.21 3.78
CA LYS A 25 -12.10 18.64 3.43
C LYS A 25 -13.11 18.87 2.31
N LYS A 26 -14.01 19.84 2.52
CA LYS A 26 -15.01 20.27 1.53
C LYS A 26 -14.52 21.52 0.79
N GLY A 27 -15.05 21.78 -0.39
CA GLY A 27 -14.87 23.06 -1.08
C GLY A 27 -15.78 24.11 -0.45
N THR A 28 -15.25 24.96 0.41
CA THR A 28 -16.06 25.97 1.15
C THR A 28 -15.91 27.38 0.59
N SER A 29 -14.88 27.62 -0.21
CA SER A 29 -14.57 28.96 -0.74
C SER A 29 -15.43 29.31 -1.96
N ASP A 30 -15.88 30.56 -2.03
CA ASP A 30 -16.54 31.12 -3.23
C ASP A 30 -15.54 31.33 -4.38
N LYS A 31 -14.25 31.43 -4.06
CA LYS A 31 -13.18 31.54 -5.07
C LYS A 31 -12.58 30.17 -5.34
N LEU A 32 -12.21 29.95 -6.60
CA LEU A 32 -11.49 28.78 -7.00
C LEU A 32 -10.13 28.71 -6.26
N GLN A 33 -9.88 27.59 -5.63
CA GLN A 33 -8.61 27.32 -4.93
C GLN A 33 -7.93 26.14 -5.61
N ILE A 34 -6.69 26.36 -6.03
CA ILE A 34 -5.81 25.33 -6.56
C ILE A 34 -4.72 25.11 -5.52
N THR A 35 -4.54 23.87 -5.10
CA THR A 35 -3.51 23.50 -4.13
C THR A 35 -2.66 22.39 -4.72
N PHE A 36 -1.37 22.63 -4.82
CA PHE A 36 -0.38 21.61 -5.14
C PHE A 36 0.46 21.35 -3.90
N SER A 37 0.67 20.08 -3.60
CA SER A 37 1.50 19.62 -2.48
C SER A 37 2.43 18.54 -3.00
N THR A 38 3.71 18.65 -2.67
CA THR A 38 4.73 17.64 -2.98
C THR A 38 5.53 17.34 -1.73
N THR A 39 5.79 16.08 -1.51
CA THR A 39 6.68 15.58 -0.45
C THR A 39 7.68 14.64 -1.09
N ASN A 40 8.95 14.97 -0.95
CA ASN A 40 10.04 14.10 -1.41
C ASN A 40 10.80 13.59 -0.21
N SER A 41 11.16 12.33 -0.22
CA SER A 41 11.82 11.66 0.89
C SER A 41 12.98 10.78 0.39
N ILE A 42 14.01 10.68 1.19
CA ILE A 42 15.08 9.71 1.02
C ILE A 42 15.10 8.85 2.27
N GLN A 43 14.91 7.56 2.09
CA GLN A 43 15.02 6.58 3.16
C GLN A 43 16.37 5.90 3.08
N THR A 44 17.03 5.78 4.22
CA THR A 44 18.31 5.10 4.35
C THR A 44 18.17 4.00 5.41
N ARG A 45 18.96 2.95 5.28
CA ARG A 45 19.03 1.91 6.30
C ARG A 45 19.63 2.48 7.59
N THR A 46 19.07 2.17 8.73
CA THR A 46 19.53 2.64 10.04
C THR A 46 20.56 1.71 10.66
N LYS A 47 20.32 0.39 10.59
CA LYS A 47 21.20 -0.63 11.15
C LYS A 47 21.10 -1.91 10.34
N LEU A 48 22.22 -2.57 10.13
CA LEU A 48 22.32 -3.94 9.64
C LEU A 48 22.70 -4.87 10.81
N ALA A 49 22.51 -6.17 10.62
CA ALA A 49 23.11 -7.16 11.51
C ALA A 49 24.63 -7.03 11.42
N ASP A 50 25.31 -7.15 12.58
CA ASP A 50 26.76 -7.17 12.63
C ASP A 50 27.26 -8.47 11.99
N MET A 51 28.04 -8.33 10.92
CA MET A 51 28.61 -9.45 10.17
C MET A 51 30.12 -9.38 10.22
N LEU A 52 30.78 -10.51 10.00
CA LEU A 52 32.22 -10.55 9.86
C LEU A 52 32.65 -9.71 8.63
N SER A 53 33.63 -8.85 8.83
CA SER A 53 34.31 -8.21 7.70
C SER A 53 35.02 -9.26 6.87
N TYR A 54 35.39 -8.91 5.62
CA TYR A 54 36.19 -9.79 4.77
C TYR A 54 37.42 -10.35 5.50
N ASP A 55 38.21 -9.47 6.14
CA ASP A 55 39.45 -9.86 6.80
C ASP A 55 39.22 -10.74 8.03
N GLN A 56 38.16 -10.46 8.81
CA GLN A 56 37.72 -11.33 9.92
C GLN A 56 37.27 -12.69 9.43
N PHE A 57 36.48 -12.76 8.35
CA PHE A 57 36.02 -14.01 7.76
C PHE A 57 37.18 -14.86 7.25
N VAL A 58 38.09 -14.27 6.46
CA VAL A 58 39.28 -14.98 5.95
C VAL A 58 40.18 -15.45 7.09
N ASN A 59 40.42 -14.62 8.10
CA ASN A 59 41.27 -15.00 9.22
C ASN A 59 40.65 -16.14 10.03
N THR A 60 39.34 -16.10 10.27
CA THR A 60 38.63 -17.16 10.98
C THR A 60 38.72 -18.49 10.23
N LEU A 61 38.50 -18.49 8.91
CA LEU A 61 38.60 -19.71 8.11
C LEU A 61 40.03 -20.26 8.04
N ARG A 62 41.03 -19.38 7.93
CA ARG A 62 42.46 -19.81 7.91
C ARG A 62 42.93 -20.39 9.23
N THR A 63 42.38 -19.91 10.37
CA THR A 63 42.85 -20.35 11.70
C THR A 63 42.00 -21.49 12.26
N GLN A 64 40.72 -21.57 11.92
CA GLN A 64 39.77 -22.51 12.54
C GLN A 64 39.04 -23.38 11.53
N GLY A 65 39.09 -23.04 10.23
CA GLY A 65 38.41 -23.79 9.16
C GLY A 65 39.13 -25.06 8.78
N THR A 66 38.37 -26.04 8.32
CA THR A 66 38.91 -27.27 7.69
C THR A 66 39.56 -26.95 6.35
N SER A 67 40.41 -27.85 5.86
CA SER A 67 41.04 -27.70 4.52
C SER A 67 40.00 -27.51 3.39
N ALA A 68 38.86 -28.21 3.48
CA ALA A 68 37.76 -28.05 2.53
C ALA A 68 37.13 -26.67 2.58
N GLN A 69 36.93 -26.10 3.79
CA GLN A 69 36.38 -24.73 3.95
C GLN A 69 37.37 -23.68 3.50
N GLN A 70 38.66 -23.86 3.74
CA GLN A 70 39.72 -22.96 3.28
C GLN A 70 39.81 -22.95 1.75
N ALA A 71 39.56 -24.07 1.09
CA ALA A 71 39.55 -24.20 -0.38
C ALA A 71 38.41 -23.39 -1.03
N LEU A 72 37.36 -23.01 -0.28
CA LEU A 72 36.25 -22.18 -0.76
C LEU A 72 36.56 -20.66 -0.69
N LEU A 73 37.74 -20.28 -0.19
CA LEU A 73 38.13 -18.87 -0.15
C LEU A 73 38.47 -18.40 -1.57
N GLY A 74 37.74 -17.40 -2.03
CA GLY A 74 38.03 -16.65 -3.24
C GLY A 74 38.94 -15.42 -2.98
N THR A 75 39.04 -14.58 -3.97
CA THR A 75 39.84 -13.35 -3.94
C THR A 75 39.02 -12.06 -3.99
N ALA A 76 37.72 -12.17 -4.23
CA ALA A 76 36.80 -11.00 -4.27
C ALA A 76 36.62 -10.42 -2.86
N ARG A 77 36.19 -9.15 -2.80
CA ARG A 77 35.82 -8.46 -1.56
C ARG A 77 34.40 -7.91 -1.74
N THR A 78 33.41 -8.78 -1.59
CA THR A 78 32.02 -8.44 -1.84
C THR A 78 31.32 -8.05 -0.53
N ASN A 79 30.76 -6.85 -0.46
CA ASN A 79 29.84 -6.47 0.59
C ASN A 79 28.39 -6.76 0.11
N TRP A 80 27.90 -7.94 0.41
CA TRP A 80 26.58 -8.40 -0.04
C TRP A 80 25.43 -7.48 0.37
N ASN A 81 25.54 -6.79 1.53
CA ASN A 81 24.53 -5.84 1.94
C ASN A 81 24.48 -4.61 1.02
N ASP A 82 25.61 -4.11 0.55
CA ASP A 82 25.64 -2.96 -0.38
C ASP A 82 25.14 -3.36 -1.77
N GLU A 83 25.23 -4.65 -2.12
CA GLU A 83 24.70 -5.17 -3.38
C GLU A 83 23.18 -5.29 -3.41
N ILE A 84 22.55 -5.61 -2.27
CA ILE A 84 21.08 -5.82 -2.22
C ILE A 84 20.31 -4.59 -1.75
N TYR A 85 20.94 -3.70 -0.99
CA TYR A 85 20.28 -2.50 -0.48
C TYR A 85 20.61 -1.24 -1.30
N GLN A 86 19.75 -0.26 -1.19
CA GLN A 86 19.91 1.06 -1.78
C GLN A 86 19.35 2.14 -0.86
N ASN A 87 19.71 3.39 -1.10
CA ASN A 87 18.96 4.53 -0.59
C ASN A 87 17.68 4.64 -1.41
N ALA A 88 16.53 4.68 -0.74
CA ALA A 88 15.24 4.64 -1.39
C ALA A 88 14.64 6.04 -1.51
N PHE A 89 14.34 6.44 -2.73
CA PHE A 89 13.68 7.71 -3.01
C PHE A 89 12.16 7.53 -3.01
N GLY A 90 11.46 8.50 -2.41
CA GLY A 90 10.00 8.57 -2.40
C GLY A 90 9.51 9.94 -2.82
N THR A 91 8.39 9.98 -3.54
CA THR A 91 7.67 11.20 -3.89
C THR A 91 6.17 11.02 -3.72
N ASP A 92 5.51 12.01 -3.14
CA ASP A 92 4.05 12.10 -3.01
C ASP A 92 3.60 13.46 -3.51
N ASN A 93 2.89 13.49 -4.64
CA ASN A 93 2.45 14.68 -5.32
C ASN A 93 0.93 14.70 -5.36
N ASN A 94 0.31 15.78 -4.89
CA ASN A 94 -1.13 15.93 -4.86
C ASN A 94 -1.53 17.29 -5.43
N LEU A 95 -2.41 17.29 -6.42
CA LEU A 95 -3.04 18.47 -6.96
C LEU A 95 -4.53 18.43 -6.63
N SER A 96 -5.05 19.51 -6.08
CA SER A 96 -6.48 19.63 -5.83
C SER A 96 -7.02 20.98 -6.26
N VAL A 97 -8.23 20.94 -6.80
CA VAL A 97 -9.01 22.11 -7.19
C VAL A 97 -10.32 22.09 -6.43
N SER A 98 -10.65 23.17 -5.76
CA SER A 98 -11.90 23.29 -5.01
C SER A 98 -12.49 24.68 -5.14
N GLY A 99 -13.82 24.77 -4.99
CA GLY A 99 -14.56 26.01 -5.13
C GLY A 99 -16.06 25.75 -5.12
N LYS A 100 -16.83 26.67 -5.69
CA LYS A 100 -18.26 26.51 -5.89
C LYS A 100 -18.62 26.61 -7.38
N ILE A 101 -19.47 25.72 -7.83
CA ILE A 101 -20.16 25.79 -9.13
C ILE A 101 -21.54 26.37 -8.86
N ALA A 102 -22.01 27.31 -9.69
CA ALA A 102 -23.35 27.88 -9.65
C ALA A 102 -23.79 28.30 -8.21
N LYS A 103 -23.06 29.18 -7.56
CA LYS A 103 -23.31 29.78 -6.23
C LYS A 103 -23.46 28.80 -5.05
N ASN A 104 -24.10 27.64 -5.22
CA ASN A 104 -24.52 26.76 -4.13
C ASN A 104 -23.97 25.31 -4.21
N TRP A 105 -23.05 25.03 -5.10
CA TRP A 105 -22.53 23.66 -5.28
C TRP A 105 -21.03 23.58 -5.00
N PRO A 106 -20.65 23.45 -3.74
CA PRO A 106 -19.26 23.21 -3.38
C PRO A 106 -18.73 21.95 -4.04
N PHE A 107 -17.53 22.05 -4.59
CA PHE A 107 -16.86 20.90 -5.18
C PHE A 107 -15.39 20.83 -4.78
N ARG A 108 -14.83 19.66 -4.83
CA ARG A 108 -13.40 19.42 -4.75
C ARG A 108 -13.04 18.24 -5.67
N VAL A 109 -12.05 18.45 -6.49
CA VAL A 109 -11.44 17.40 -7.32
C VAL A 109 -9.98 17.31 -6.93
N SER A 110 -9.44 16.10 -6.81
CA SER A 110 -8.01 15.93 -6.58
C SER A 110 -7.46 14.73 -7.35
N VAL A 111 -6.20 14.86 -7.75
CA VAL A 111 -5.40 13.79 -8.32
C VAL A 111 -4.11 13.68 -7.53
N GLY A 112 -3.63 12.47 -7.34
CA GLY A 112 -2.40 12.21 -6.61
C GLY A 112 -1.56 11.15 -7.31
N TYR A 113 -0.25 11.34 -7.22
CA TYR A 113 0.76 10.39 -7.65
C TYR A 113 1.73 10.15 -6.52
N TYR A 114 1.90 8.90 -6.15
CA TYR A 114 2.85 8.43 -5.15
C TYR A 114 3.76 7.39 -5.76
N ASN A 115 5.06 7.53 -5.55
CA ASN A 115 6.04 6.50 -5.88
C ASN A 115 7.06 6.41 -4.74
N GLN A 116 7.35 5.19 -4.30
CA GLN A 116 8.30 4.90 -3.25
C GLN A 116 9.12 3.67 -3.61
N SER A 117 10.41 3.84 -3.84
CA SER A 117 11.35 2.72 -3.92
C SER A 117 11.56 2.11 -2.53
N GLY A 118 11.81 0.81 -2.46
CA GLY A 118 12.19 0.14 -1.22
C GLY A 118 13.69 0.23 -0.93
N LEU A 119 14.06 -0.05 0.31
CA LEU A 119 15.47 -0.20 0.71
C LEU A 119 16.10 -1.44 0.07
N LEU A 120 15.35 -2.53 -0.06
CA LEU A 120 15.76 -3.67 -0.88
C LEU A 120 15.63 -3.28 -2.34
N ARG A 121 16.68 -3.52 -3.14
CA ARG A 121 16.64 -3.24 -4.58
C ARG A 121 15.47 -4.02 -5.22
N THR A 122 14.86 -3.45 -6.25
CA THR A 122 13.68 -3.93 -6.95
C THR A 122 12.34 -3.69 -6.24
N ASP A 123 12.30 -3.48 -4.92
CA ASP A 123 11.05 -3.07 -4.28
C ASP A 123 10.60 -1.70 -4.78
N ASN A 124 9.34 -1.60 -5.18
CA ASN A 124 8.73 -0.33 -5.54
C ASN A 124 7.21 -0.35 -5.29
N ALA A 125 6.69 0.76 -4.80
CA ALA A 125 5.26 0.99 -4.66
C ALA A 125 4.86 2.26 -5.41
N GLU A 126 3.96 2.13 -6.38
CA GLU A 126 3.42 3.23 -7.17
C GLU A 126 1.91 3.30 -6.99
N ARG A 127 1.38 4.50 -6.79
CA ARG A 127 -0.05 4.70 -6.63
C ARG A 127 -0.55 5.96 -7.33
N TYR A 128 -1.55 5.80 -8.15
CA TYR A 128 -2.36 6.86 -8.72
C TYR A 128 -3.68 6.96 -7.97
N THR A 129 -4.10 8.16 -7.63
CA THR A 129 -5.39 8.42 -6.98
C THR A 129 -6.14 9.53 -7.68
N GLY A 130 -7.46 9.39 -7.75
CA GLY A 130 -8.36 10.44 -8.20
C GLY A 130 -9.55 10.53 -7.25
N SER A 131 -10.01 11.71 -6.91
CA SER A 131 -11.22 11.87 -6.12
C SER A 131 -12.04 13.07 -6.56
N ILE A 132 -13.36 12.92 -6.44
CA ILE A 132 -14.34 13.97 -6.69
C ILE A 132 -15.27 14.02 -5.49
N MET A 133 -15.51 15.22 -4.99
CA MET A 133 -16.52 15.53 -4.00
C MET A 133 -17.40 16.64 -4.51
N LEU A 134 -18.71 16.50 -4.38
CA LEU A 134 -19.70 17.48 -4.75
C LEU A 134 -20.77 17.53 -3.65
N THR A 135 -21.09 18.73 -3.17
CA THR A 135 -22.07 18.93 -2.09
C THR A 135 -23.15 19.94 -2.50
N PRO A 136 -24.00 19.59 -3.49
CA PRO A 136 -25.07 20.49 -3.91
C PRO A 136 -26.19 20.55 -2.87
N SER A 137 -26.83 21.72 -2.81
CA SER A 137 -28.07 21.92 -2.06
C SER A 137 -29.19 22.37 -2.98
N PHE A 138 -30.42 21.93 -2.67
CA PHE A 138 -31.62 22.20 -3.43
C PHE A 138 -32.76 22.65 -2.52
N PHE A 139 -33.79 23.24 -3.10
CA PHE A 139 -35.03 23.65 -2.42
C PHE A 139 -34.75 24.54 -1.21
N LYS A 140 -33.91 25.59 -1.37
CA LYS A 140 -33.52 26.49 -0.27
C LYS A 140 -32.92 25.73 0.93
N ASP A 141 -32.00 24.82 0.65
CA ASP A 141 -31.27 23.97 1.60
C ASP A 141 -32.10 22.90 2.32
N HIS A 142 -33.33 22.63 1.85
CA HIS A 142 -34.10 21.50 2.37
C HIS A 142 -33.52 20.15 1.99
N LEU A 143 -32.95 20.00 0.77
CA LEU A 143 -32.22 18.79 0.34
C LEU A 143 -30.75 19.13 0.17
N LYS A 144 -29.90 18.44 0.92
CA LYS A 144 -28.45 18.50 0.79
C LYS A 144 -27.94 17.13 0.34
N LEU A 145 -27.15 17.11 -0.72
CA LEU A 145 -26.47 15.91 -1.16
C LEU A 145 -24.98 16.01 -0.85
N ASN A 146 -24.35 14.88 -0.55
CA ASN A 146 -22.91 14.75 -0.42
C ASN A 146 -22.49 13.56 -1.29
N ILE A 147 -21.88 13.85 -2.43
CA ILE A 147 -21.50 12.88 -3.43
C ILE A 147 -19.97 12.76 -3.38
N ASN A 148 -19.46 11.58 -3.09
CA ASN A 148 -18.04 11.29 -3.07
C ASN A 148 -17.74 10.11 -3.99
N ALA A 149 -16.69 10.25 -4.79
CA ALA A 149 -16.13 9.16 -5.56
C ALA A 149 -14.60 9.24 -5.50
N LYS A 150 -13.96 8.11 -5.24
CA LYS A 150 -12.51 7.99 -5.17
C LYS A 150 -12.06 6.72 -5.89
N GLY A 151 -11.10 6.87 -6.79
CA GLY A 151 -10.42 5.76 -7.46
C GLY A 151 -8.95 5.70 -7.09
N SER A 152 -8.38 4.50 -7.07
CA SER A 152 -6.94 4.30 -6.96
C SER A 152 -6.47 3.12 -7.80
N ILE A 153 -5.25 3.22 -8.32
CA ILE A 153 -4.50 2.16 -8.96
C ILE A 153 -3.17 2.06 -8.23
N ASN A 154 -2.88 0.88 -7.66
CA ASN A 154 -1.62 0.60 -7.00
C ASN A 154 -0.88 -0.45 -7.81
N ASN A 155 0.36 -0.16 -8.19
CA ASN A 155 1.31 -1.06 -8.82
C ASN A 155 2.44 -1.29 -7.82
N ASN A 156 2.68 -2.54 -7.46
CA ASN A 156 3.78 -2.87 -6.56
C ASN A 156 4.68 -3.89 -7.23
N THR A 157 5.98 -3.72 -7.06
CA THR A 157 7.01 -4.72 -7.36
C THR A 157 7.63 -5.14 -6.03
N PHE A 158 7.77 -6.43 -5.82
CA PHE A 158 8.27 -6.99 -4.57
C PHE A 158 9.63 -7.64 -4.80
N GLY A 159 10.64 -7.17 -4.07
CA GLY A 159 11.94 -7.82 -4.01
C GLY A 159 11.86 -9.15 -3.25
N ASN A 160 12.71 -10.09 -3.63
CA ASN A 160 12.81 -11.35 -2.91
C ASN A 160 13.51 -11.16 -1.57
N THR A 161 12.76 -11.19 -0.47
CA THR A 161 13.28 -10.97 0.89
C THR A 161 14.25 -12.06 1.37
N ASN A 162 14.28 -13.25 0.73
CA ASN A 162 15.28 -14.26 1.02
C ASN A 162 16.72 -13.78 0.75
N ALA A 163 16.88 -12.80 -0.13
CA ALA A 163 18.15 -12.14 -0.37
C ALA A 163 18.77 -11.50 0.88
N ILE A 164 17.94 -11.08 1.85
CA ILE A 164 18.39 -10.46 3.11
C ILE A 164 19.15 -11.50 3.95
N TRP A 165 18.55 -12.67 4.12
CA TRP A 165 19.21 -13.77 4.82
C TRP A 165 20.43 -14.26 4.04
N ALA A 166 20.29 -14.44 2.73
CA ALA A 166 21.38 -14.87 1.87
C ALA A 166 22.59 -13.91 1.96
N ALA A 167 22.36 -12.59 1.92
CA ALA A 167 23.43 -11.59 2.04
C ALA A 167 24.14 -11.66 3.39
N SER A 168 23.44 -12.05 4.45
CA SER A 168 24.04 -12.19 5.79
C SER A 168 24.89 -13.45 5.97
N THR A 169 24.72 -14.44 5.11
CA THR A 169 25.38 -15.75 5.23
C THR A 169 26.32 -16.07 4.06
N MET A 170 26.23 -15.29 2.97
CA MET A 170 27.03 -15.52 1.77
C MET A 170 28.51 -15.23 2.00
N ASN A 171 29.38 -16.08 1.41
CA ASN A 171 30.82 -15.91 1.46
C ASN A 171 31.26 -14.56 0.85
N PRO A 172 31.91 -13.67 1.62
CA PRO A 172 32.33 -12.35 1.13
C PRO A 172 33.56 -12.39 0.21
N THR A 173 34.19 -13.57 0.03
CA THR A 173 35.39 -13.72 -0.80
C THR A 173 35.09 -14.10 -2.25
N ILE A 174 33.81 -14.29 -2.61
CA ILE A 174 33.39 -14.62 -3.97
C ILE A 174 32.75 -13.41 -4.67
N PRO A 175 32.89 -13.28 -6.00
CA PRO A 175 32.31 -12.17 -6.74
C PRO A 175 30.80 -12.35 -6.93
N VAL A 176 30.09 -11.25 -7.19
CA VAL A 176 28.66 -11.31 -7.55
C VAL A 176 28.42 -12.09 -8.84
N TYR A 177 29.28 -11.87 -9.84
CA TYR A 177 29.16 -12.48 -11.15
C TYR A 177 30.27 -13.51 -11.38
N SER A 178 29.88 -14.66 -11.95
CA SER A 178 30.79 -15.76 -12.24
C SER A 178 31.65 -15.55 -13.49
N GLY A 179 31.21 -14.66 -14.39
CA GLY A 179 31.78 -14.53 -15.74
C GLY A 179 31.32 -15.64 -16.71
N LEU A 180 30.39 -16.52 -16.29
CA LEU A 180 29.79 -17.56 -17.09
C LEU A 180 28.30 -17.23 -17.32
N ASP A 181 27.70 -17.72 -18.40
CA ASP A 181 26.29 -17.48 -18.69
C ASP A 181 25.31 -18.33 -17.84
N THR A 182 25.83 -19.27 -17.05
CA THR A 182 25.01 -20.12 -16.16
C THR A 182 24.43 -19.27 -15.05
N PHE A 183 23.20 -19.59 -14.60
CA PHE A 183 22.47 -18.90 -13.54
C PHE A 183 22.31 -17.40 -13.77
N GLY A 184 22.13 -16.98 -15.06
CA GLY A 184 22.04 -15.57 -15.42
C GLY A 184 23.33 -14.78 -15.17
N GLY A 185 24.49 -15.46 -15.12
CA GLY A 185 25.81 -14.85 -14.86
C GLY A 185 26.16 -14.69 -13.38
N TYR A 186 25.26 -15.06 -12.46
CA TYR A 186 25.53 -14.94 -11.02
C TYR A 186 26.38 -16.10 -10.50
N THR A 187 27.25 -15.80 -9.53
CA THR A 187 28.08 -16.83 -8.89
C THR A 187 27.22 -17.67 -7.96
N GLU A 188 27.11 -18.96 -8.24
CA GLU A 188 26.43 -19.93 -7.42
C GLU A 188 27.36 -21.08 -7.01
N ALA A 189 27.12 -21.67 -5.85
CA ALA A 189 27.75 -22.94 -5.49
C ALA A 189 27.08 -24.04 -6.29
N ILE A 190 27.89 -24.84 -7.00
CA ILE A 190 27.43 -25.94 -7.85
C ILE A 190 27.90 -27.27 -7.31
N ASP A 191 27.14 -28.34 -7.56
CA ASP A 191 27.51 -29.70 -7.33
C ASP A 191 28.33 -30.28 -8.51
N ASN A 192 28.66 -31.56 -8.44
CA ASN A 192 29.41 -32.26 -9.48
C ASN A 192 28.63 -32.47 -10.80
N THR A 193 27.33 -32.17 -10.81
CA THR A 193 26.50 -32.20 -12.03
C THR A 193 26.38 -30.83 -12.70
N GLY A 194 26.88 -29.79 -12.06
CA GLY A 194 26.72 -28.39 -12.49
C GLY A 194 25.40 -27.76 -12.07
N ALA A 195 24.60 -28.41 -11.25
CA ALA A 195 23.39 -27.87 -10.66
C ALA A 195 23.72 -27.06 -9.38
N PRO A 196 22.84 -26.15 -8.94
CA PRO A 196 23.01 -25.49 -7.65
C PRO A 196 23.15 -26.53 -6.53
N ALA A 197 24.20 -26.40 -5.72
CA ALA A 197 24.49 -27.34 -4.65
C ALA A 197 23.37 -27.31 -3.57
N ASN A 198 22.89 -28.48 -3.19
CA ASN A 198 21.80 -28.58 -2.22
C ASN A 198 22.21 -27.97 -0.84
N GLY A 199 21.38 -27.12 -0.31
CA GLY A 199 21.62 -26.42 0.97
C GLY A 199 22.65 -25.31 0.91
N ALA A 200 23.24 -25.00 -0.23
CA ALA A 200 24.09 -23.84 -0.40
C ALA A 200 23.29 -22.54 -0.37
N VAL A 201 23.94 -21.46 0.09
CA VAL A 201 23.37 -20.12 0.05
C VAL A 201 23.39 -19.63 -1.39
N MET A 202 22.23 -19.24 -1.91
CA MET A 202 22.10 -18.68 -3.26
C MET A 202 22.59 -17.24 -3.31
N ASN A 203 23.04 -16.81 -4.48
CA ASN A 203 23.51 -15.45 -4.71
C ASN A 203 22.41 -14.42 -4.39
N PRO A 204 22.63 -13.50 -3.41
CA PRO A 204 21.60 -12.55 -2.99
C PRO A 204 21.15 -11.62 -4.11
N VAL A 205 22.06 -11.24 -5.03
CA VAL A 205 21.73 -10.38 -6.17
C VAL A 205 20.94 -11.15 -7.22
N GLY A 206 21.30 -12.42 -7.47
CA GLY A 206 20.53 -13.32 -8.32
C GLY A 206 19.10 -13.49 -7.81
N LEU A 207 18.91 -13.68 -6.48
CA LEU A 207 17.60 -13.82 -5.86
C LEU A 207 16.68 -12.62 -6.12
N ILE A 208 17.18 -11.38 -6.13
CA ILE A 208 16.34 -10.21 -6.40
C ILE A 208 16.24 -9.85 -7.87
N LYS A 209 17.27 -10.06 -8.67
CA LYS A 209 17.28 -9.65 -10.08
C LYS A 209 16.59 -10.64 -11.01
N MET A 210 16.62 -11.93 -10.64
CA MET A 210 15.94 -12.99 -11.37
C MET A 210 14.58 -13.36 -10.76
N ASN A 211 13.94 -12.41 -10.07
CA ASN A 211 12.60 -12.56 -9.51
C ASN A 211 11.79 -11.31 -9.86
N ASP A 212 10.79 -11.47 -10.73
CA ASP A 212 9.82 -10.44 -11.06
C ASP A 212 8.48 -10.78 -10.39
N SER A 213 8.25 -10.13 -9.23
CA SER A 213 7.02 -10.30 -8.46
C SER A 213 6.25 -8.99 -8.44
N GLN A 214 5.05 -9.00 -9.02
CA GLN A 214 4.25 -7.80 -9.22
C GLN A 214 2.83 -7.97 -8.71
N SER A 215 2.22 -6.86 -8.27
CA SER A 215 0.77 -6.80 -8.06
C SER A 215 0.19 -5.49 -8.61
N ASN A 216 -1.03 -5.59 -9.13
CA ASN A 216 -1.85 -4.47 -9.54
C ASN A 216 -3.18 -4.53 -8.79
N VAL A 217 -3.48 -3.49 -8.02
CA VAL A 217 -4.74 -3.36 -7.30
C VAL A 217 -5.46 -2.10 -7.75
N ARG A 218 -6.71 -2.27 -8.21
CA ARG A 218 -7.61 -1.17 -8.56
C ARG A 218 -8.74 -1.11 -7.56
N ARG A 219 -9.03 0.07 -7.05
CA ARG A 219 -10.12 0.26 -6.09
C ARG A 219 -10.95 1.48 -6.45
N PHE A 220 -12.24 1.34 -6.33
CA PHE A 220 -13.21 2.42 -6.40
C PHE A 220 -14.04 2.44 -5.12
N ILE A 221 -14.17 3.61 -4.50
CA ILE A 221 -15.06 3.83 -3.36
C ILE A 221 -15.92 5.04 -3.70
N GLY A 222 -17.23 4.90 -3.56
CA GLY A 222 -18.16 6.00 -3.74
C GLY A 222 -19.29 5.95 -2.74
N ASN A 223 -19.80 7.12 -2.38
CA ASN A 223 -21.04 7.22 -1.62
C ASN A 223 -21.84 8.45 -2.03
N ILE A 224 -23.14 8.35 -1.86
CA ILE A 224 -24.10 9.44 -1.98
C ILE A 224 -24.87 9.49 -0.67
N ASP A 225 -24.75 10.59 0.04
CA ASP A 225 -25.55 10.89 1.22
C ASP A 225 -26.59 11.94 0.84
N ALA A 226 -27.83 11.74 1.25
CA ALA A 226 -28.94 12.68 1.05
C ALA A 226 -29.56 13.01 2.39
N ASP A 227 -29.55 14.28 2.74
CA ASP A 227 -30.21 14.85 3.92
C ASP A 227 -31.38 15.72 3.46
N TYR A 228 -32.61 15.29 3.78
CA TYR A 228 -33.82 16.00 3.41
C TYR A 228 -34.59 16.48 4.65
N ARG A 229 -34.67 17.78 4.83
CA ARG A 229 -35.54 18.41 5.83
C ARG A 229 -36.94 18.58 5.25
N VAL A 230 -37.92 17.91 5.83
CA VAL A 230 -39.29 17.88 5.32
C VAL A 230 -39.91 19.29 5.30
N HIS A 231 -40.41 19.73 4.16
CA HIS A 231 -40.87 21.12 3.95
C HIS A 231 -42.01 21.54 4.88
N PHE A 232 -43.00 20.66 5.05
CA PHE A 232 -44.18 20.91 5.87
C PHE A 232 -43.99 20.46 7.34
N PHE A 233 -42.87 19.81 7.67
CA PHE A 233 -42.54 19.35 9.01
C PHE A 233 -41.02 19.46 9.25
N PRO A 234 -40.49 20.69 9.44
CA PRO A 234 -39.07 20.94 9.47
C PRO A 234 -38.31 20.30 10.62
N ASP A 235 -39.02 19.90 11.69
CA ASP A 235 -38.44 19.18 12.83
C ASP A 235 -38.05 17.74 12.45
N LEU A 236 -38.53 17.21 11.30
CA LEU A 236 -38.22 15.89 10.77
C LEU A 236 -37.19 16.00 9.66
N LYS A 237 -36.09 15.25 9.80
CA LYS A 237 -35.03 15.07 8.80
C LYS A 237 -35.01 13.60 8.38
N LEU A 238 -34.93 13.38 7.09
CA LEU A 238 -34.73 12.05 6.51
C LEU A 238 -33.31 11.98 5.97
N HIS A 239 -32.60 10.89 6.27
CA HIS A 239 -31.26 10.65 5.79
C HIS A 239 -31.20 9.33 5.03
N ALA A 240 -30.50 9.34 3.88
CA ALA A 240 -30.22 8.16 3.09
C ALA A 240 -28.77 8.16 2.66
N THR A 241 -28.06 7.06 2.89
CA THR A 241 -26.71 6.81 2.37
C THR A 241 -26.70 5.60 1.46
N LEU A 242 -26.18 5.77 0.25
CA LEU A 242 -25.82 4.69 -0.65
C LEU A 242 -24.31 4.66 -0.78
N GLY A 243 -23.67 3.53 -0.45
CA GLY A 243 -22.24 3.34 -0.56
C GLY A 243 -21.87 2.13 -1.41
N TYR A 244 -20.79 2.27 -2.17
CA TYR A 244 -20.22 1.21 -2.99
C TYR A 244 -18.69 1.22 -2.88
N ASP A 245 -18.11 0.06 -2.55
CA ASP A 245 -16.66 -0.15 -2.49
C ASP A 245 -16.32 -1.40 -3.30
N TYR A 246 -15.56 -1.21 -4.36
CA TYR A 246 -15.09 -2.25 -5.25
C TYR A 246 -13.58 -2.26 -5.30
N ALA A 247 -12.97 -3.42 -5.06
CA ALA A 247 -11.55 -3.63 -5.24
C ALA A 247 -11.29 -4.88 -6.08
N GLN A 248 -10.30 -4.79 -6.95
CA GLN A 248 -9.82 -5.90 -7.76
C GLN A 248 -8.30 -5.94 -7.70
N GLY A 249 -7.74 -7.09 -7.31
CA GLY A 249 -6.30 -7.31 -7.25
C GLY A 249 -5.88 -8.49 -8.12
N LYS A 250 -4.77 -8.35 -8.82
CA LYS A 250 -4.10 -9.41 -9.56
C LYS A 250 -2.59 -9.26 -9.40
N GLY A 251 -1.85 -10.32 -9.58
CA GLY A 251 -0.40 -10.26 -9.58
C GLY A 251 0.22 -11.46 -10.29
N SER A 252 1.54 -11.42 -10.40
CA SER A 252 2.35 -12.47 -11.01
C SER A 252 3.69 -12.59 -10.31
N VAL A 253 4.25 -13.76 -10.35
CA VAL A 253 5.65 -14.05 -9.97
C VAL A 253 6.28 -14.78 -11.14
N TYR A 254 7.34 -14.21 -11.69
CA TYR A 254 8.13 -14.81 -12.75
C TYR A 254 9.57 -14.97 -12.28
N VAL A 255 10.09 -16.18 -12.45
CA VAL A 255 11.49 -16.55 -12.23
C VAL A 255 11.95 -17.31 -13.46
N PRO A 256 12.99 -16.86 -14.17
CA PRO A 256 13.44 -17.53 -15.37
C PRO A 256 14.03 -18.92 -15.08
N ALA A 257 14.05 -19.78 -16.07
CA ALA A 257 14.48 -21.19 -15.94
C ALA A 257 15.94 -21.36 -15.50
N GLU A 258 16.78 -20.41 -15.88
CA GLU A 258 18.20 -20.36 -15.52
C GLU A 258 18.47 -19.89 -14.10
N ALA A 259 17.46 -19.38 -13.39
CA ALA A 259 17.66 -18.90 -12.02
C ALA A 259 17.91 -20.05 -11.04
N ALA A 260 18.96 -19.96 -10.24
CA ALA A 260 19.32 -20.98 -9.26
C ALA A 260 18.20 -21.30 -8.27
N GLN A 261 17.41 -20.28 -7.86
CA GLN A 261 16.32 -20.42 -6.89
C GLN A 261 15.18 -21.36 -7.34
N ASN A 262 14.99 -21.56 -8.64
CA ASN A 262 13.95 -22.42 -9.21
C ASN A 262 14.52 -23.35 -10.29
N TYR A 263 15.80 -23.69 -10.21
CA TYR A 263 16.51 -24.48 -11.20
C TYR A 263 15.86 -25.87 -11.41
N THR A 264 15.51 -26.54 -10.32
CA THR A 264 14.91 -27.91 -10.36
C THR A 264 13.51 -27.93 -10.98
N THR A 265 12.81 -26.79 -11.00
CA THR A 265 11.47 -26.64 -11.59
C THR A 265 11.48 -25.92 -12.93
N SER A 266 12.68 -25.66 -13.49
CA SER A 266 12.85 -24.93 -14.75
C SER A 266 12.17 -23.54 -14.70
N GLY A 267 12.35 -22.85 -13.57
CA GLY A 267 11.78 -21.52 -13.33
C GLY A 267 10.39 -21.54 -12.68
N LEU A 268 9.76 -20.40 -12.66
CA LEU A 268 8.40 -20.20 -12.16
C LEU A 268 7.70 -19.13 -13.02
N ASP A 269 6.53 -19.45 -13.53
CA ASP A 269 5.60 -18.48 -14.12
C ASP A 269 4.23 -18.70 -13.49
N TYR A 270 3.90 -17.83 -12.55
CA TYR A 270 2.69 -17.95 -11.75
C TYR A 270 1.93 -16.63 -11.72
N SER A 271 0.67 -16.67 -12.16
CA SER A 271 -0.24 -15.54 -12.09
C SER A 271 -1.42 -15.86 -11.17
N TYR A 272 -1.83 -14.88 -10.38
CA TYR A 272 -2.95 -15.03 -9.45
C TYR A 272 -3.95 -13.89 -9.59
N GLY A 273 -5.20 -14.21 -9.27
CA GLY A 273 -6.32 -13.29 -9.41
C GLY A 273 -7.05 -13.43 -10.76
N PRO A 274 -7.97 -12.52 -11.09
CA PRO A 274 -8.36 -11.37 -10.26
C PRO A 274 -9.14 -11.75 -9.01
N GLN A 275 -8.66 -11.31 -7.85
CA GLN A 275 -9.44 -11.33 -6.62
C GLN A 275 -10.32 -10.10 -6.58
N LYS A 276 -11.63 -10.26 -6.35
CA LYS A 276 -12.60 -9.18 -6.30
C LYS A 276 -13.19 -9.07 -4.90
N LYS A 277 -13.32 -7.85 -4.42
CA LYS A 277 -14.02 -7.53 -3.18
C LYS A 277 -15.03 -6.43 -3.48
N GLU A 278 -16.28 -6.69 -3.13
CA GLU A 278 -17.39 -5.77 -3.35
C GLU A 278 -18.17 -5.60 -2.04
N ASN A 279 -18.41 -4.35 -1.65
CA ASN A 279 -19.27 -4.02 -0.52
C ASN A 279 -20.28 -2.98 -0.96
N ARG A 280 -21.50 -3.16 -0.53
CA ARG A 280 -22.61 -2.22 -0.73
C ARG A 280 -23.14 -1.79 0.61
N LEU A 281 -23.46 -0.53 0.75
CA LEU A 281 -24.02 0.07 1.95
C LEU A 281 -25.33 0.76 1.60
N LEU A 282 -26.36 0.47 2.36
CA LEU A 282 -27.58 1.25 2.41
C LEU A 282 -27.85 1.59 3.86
N THR A 283 -28.01 2.88 4.14
CA THR A 283 -28.44 3.38 5.45
C THR A 283 -29.59 4.32 5.24
N LEU A 284 -30.69 4.10 5.97
CA LEU A 284 -31.87 4.96 5.94
C LEU A 284 -32.26 5.28 7.37
N TYR A 285 -32.39 6.55 7.71
CA TYR A 285 -32.95 6.90 9.03
C TYR A 285 -33.76 8.20 8.97
N ALA A 286 -34.65 8.33 9.92
CA ALA A 286 -35.39 9.55 10.21
C ALA A 286 -34.94 10.08 11.58
N ASN A 287 -34.68 11.37 11.65
CA ASN A 287 -34.37 12.09 12.89
C ASN A 287 -35.42 13.17 13.13
N TYR A 288 -36.08 13.08 14.28
CA TYR A 288 -37.02 14.09 14.76
C TYR A 288 -36.37 14.84 15.92
N ASN A 289 -36.19 16.14 15.74
CA ASN A 289 -35.62 17.02 16.78
C ASN A 289 -36.54 18.19 17.03
N LYS A 290 -37.00 18.32 18.28
CA LYS A 290 -37.90 19.41 18.69
C LYS A 290 -37.55 19.95 20.06
N LEU A 291 -37.40 21.27 20.13
CA LEU A 291 -37.37 22.00 21.39
C LEU A 291 -38.80 22.31 21.83
N VAL A 292 -39.18 21.84 23.01
CA VAL A 292 -40.48 22.12 23.64
C VAL A 292 -40.24 23.15 24.74
N GLU A 293 -40.40 24.42 24.36
CA GLU A 293 -40.10 25.57 25.23
C GLU A 293 -40.82 25.59 26.59
N PRO A 294 -42.14 25.22 26.66
CA PRO A 294 -42.88 25.24 27.94
C PRO A 294 -42.28 24.37 29.04
N ILE A 295 -41.61 23.27 28.63
CA ILE A 295 -40.97 22.33 29.57
C ILE A 295 -39.45 22.40 29.52
N LYS A 296 -38.89 23.36 28.77
CA LYS A 296 -37.45 23.60 28.57
C LYS A 296 -36.70 22.30 28.22
N SER A 297 -37.31 21.44 27.43
CA SER A 297 -36.78 20.11 27.08
C SER A 297 -36.64 19.99 25.58
N SER A 298 -35.57 19.35 25.15
CA SER A 298 -35.30 18.98 23.75
C SER A 298 -35.50 17.49 23.57
N PHE A 299 -36.30 17.12 22.59
CA PHE A 299 -36.50 15.73 22.16
C PHE A 299 -35.70 15.50 20.88
N ASP A 300 -34.86 14.50 20.90
CA ASP A 300 -34.11 14.03 19.73
C ASP A 300 -34.31 12.51 19.59
N VAL A 301 -35.05 12.12 18.56
CA VAL A 301 -35.39 10.72 18.32
C VAL A 301 -34.92 10.34 16.93
N THR A 302 -34.10 9.30 16.86
CA THR A 302 -33.60 8.73 15.59
C THR A 302 -34.08 7.29 15.46
N ALA A 303 -34.67 6.97 14.31
CA ALA A 303 -35.07 5.63 13.95
C ALA A 303 -34.59 5.32 12.53
N GLY A 304 -34.04 4.12 12.30
CA GLY A 304 -33.51 3.79 10.97
C GLY A 304 -33.03 2.36 10.82
N TYR A 305 -32.51 2.13 9.60
CA TYR A 305 -31.96 0.86 9.12
C TYR A 305 -30.61 1.10 8.46
#